data_71b35e6b8ee978cdd350f684214c0050
#
_entry.id   71b35e6b8ee978cdd350f684214c0050
#
_cell.length_a   1.000
_cell.length_b   1.000
_cell.length_c   1.000
_cell.angle_alpha   90.00
_cell.angle_beta   90.00
_cell.angle_gamma   90.00
#
_symmetry.space_group_name_H-M   'P 1'
#
loop_
_entity.id
_entity.type
_entity.pdbx_description
1 polymer ?
#
loop_
_entity_poly.entity_id
_entity_poly.type
_entity_poly.pdbx_seq_one_letter_code
_entity_poly.pdbx_strand_id
1 'polypeptide(L)'
;MIRRGPQMTQMGLPMRLPRTVVFFLLLAGGTTILDAQVGNTPGSGFTTIIGSAMRYVMNYEQKFSLLVAEETYVQELQRPPNPGDNLSQRNPGGGMRAGGTMERRIIRSDFLLVQLGGDGEGWMPFRDVFEVKGAKVRDRDERLLKLFQRDDKERFEKAARFSDDTAKYNLGNVARTINIPTLAMMFLHPRVNERFEFTDEGEETIDGRVLRRAGYREAARPTLIKTTRGRDLALTGRLWIDPFTGTVVKTELNAADPAVRCAITVTFKRDAALDFWVPVQMDEYYKAALGLDEIVATATYSNVRRFLKPSAE
;
A
#
# COMPACT_ATOMS: atom_id res chain seq x y z
N MET A 1 67.75 -0.04 -12.65
CA MET A 1 67.13 -0.41 -11.36
C MET A 1 65.82 0.35 -11.27
N ILE A 2 64.71 -0.24 -11.72
CA ILE A 2 63.36 0.39 -11.78
C ILE A 2 62.51 -0.25 -10.69
N ARG A 3 62.17 0.55 -9.66
CA ARG A 3 61.26 0.15 -8.59
C ARG A 3 59.79 0.19 -9.09
N ARG A 4 59.13 -0.96 -9.09
CA ARG A 4 57.68 -1.06 -9.29
C ARG A 4 56.98 -0.67 -7.98
N GLY A 5 56.05 0.32 -8.06
CA GLY A 5 55.16 0.69 -6.98
C GLY A 5 53.98 -0.30 -6.87
N PRO A 6 53.30 -0.37 -5.70
CA PRO A 6 52.23 -1.33 -5.45
C PRO A 6 50.96 -1.00 -6.23
N GLN A 7 50.33 -2.02 -6.82
CA GLN A 7 49.03 -1.95 -7.42
C GLN A 7 47.98 -1.73 -6.33
N MET A 8 47.21 -0.64 -6.44
CA MET A 8 45.98 -0.45 -5.68
C MET A 8 44.87 -1.39 -6.22
N THR A 9 44.48 -2.33 -5.38
CA THR A 9 43.30 -3.15 -5.57
C THR A 9 42.09 -2.23 -5.44
N GLN A 10 41.37 -2.00 -6.54
CA GLN A 10 40.05 -1.34 -6.54
C GLN A 10 39.06 -2.27 -5.83
N MET A 11 38.69 -1.93 -4.60
CA MET A 11 37.51 -2.47 -3.91
C MET A 11 36.29 -1.95 -4.65
N GLY A 12 35.59 -2.85 -5.32
CA GLY A 12 34.30 -2.56 -5.94
C GLY A 12 33.29 -2.13 -4.87
N LEU A 13 32.85 -0.88 -4.90
CA LEU A 13 31.69 -0.43 -4.14
C LEU A 13 30.45 -1.22 -4.60
N PRO A 14 29.61 -1.71 -3.70
CA PRO A 14 28.35 -2.30 -4.07
C PRO A 14 27.46 -1.23 -4.72
N MET A 15 27.14 -1.43 -5.97
CA MET A 15 26.26 -0.58 -6.78
C MET A 15 24.87 -0.61 -6.12
N ARG A 16 24.54 0.40 -5.32
CA ARG A 16 23.18 0.62 -4.81
C ARG A 16 22.31 1.04 -5.99
N LEU A 17 21.49 0.11 -6.45
CA LEU A 17 20.42 0.43 -7.41
C LEU A 17 19.48 1.47 -6.80
N PRO A 18 19.05 2.50 -7.55
CA PRO A 18 18.13 3.51 -7.05
C PRO A 18 16.77 2.85 -6.73
N ARG A 19 16.31 3.03 -5.51
CA ARG A 19 15.06 2.50 -4.94
C ARG A 19 13.85 3.36 -5.26
N THR A 20 13.89 4.20 -6.28
CA THR A 20 12.82 5.16 -6.54
C THR A 20 11.77 4.56 -7.47
N VAL A 21 10.64 4.15 -6.93
CA VAL A 21 9.39 4.04 -7.68
C VAL A 21 8.41 5.01 -7.06
N VAL A 22 8.31 6.18 -7.69
CA VAL A 22 7.31 7.18 -7.38
C VAL A 22 6.00 6.73 -8.00
N PHE A 23 5.00 6.56 -7.18
CA PHE A 23 3.64 6.26 -7.59
C PHE A 23 2.99 7.52 -8.13
N PHE A 24 2.89 7.67 -9.45
CA PHE A 24 2.03 8.66 -10.06
C PHE A 24 0.66 8.05 -10.31
N LEU A 25 -0.32 8.35 -9.47
CA LEU A 25 -1.72 8.23 -9.83
C LEU A 25 -2.09 9.49 -10.63
N LEU A 26 -1.56 9.62 -11.86
CA LEU A 26 -1.98 10.66 -12.81
C LEU A 26 -3.35 10.28 -13.35
N LEU A 27 -4.37 10.84 -12.75
CA LEU A 27 -5.75 10.79 -13.22
C LEU A 27 -5.95 11.92 -14.24
N ALA A 28 -5.53 11.69 -15.49
CA ALA A 28 -5.88 12.58 -16.59
C ALA A 28 -7.40 12.49 -16.84
N GLY A 29 -8.11 13.57 -16.55
CA GLY A 29 -9.54 13.67 -16.71
C GLY A 29 -9.95 13.82 -18.17
N GLY A 30 -10.87 12.97 -18.60
CA GLY A 30 -11.71 13.16 -19.79
C GLY A 30 -13.13 12.87 -19.38
N THR A 31 -13.94 13.90 -19.21
CA THR A 31 -15.37 13.79 -18.92
C THR A 31 -16.16 13.54 -20.20
N THR A 32 -16.70 12.33 -20.36
CA THR A 32 -17.88 12.11 -21.18
C THR A 32 -18.93 11.40 -20.32
N ILE A 33 -19.99 12.12 -20.01
CA ILE A 33 -21.18 11.57 -19.35
C ILE A 33 -21.96 10.80 -20.42
N LEU A 34 -22.00 9.48 -20.31
CA LEU A 34 -22.93 8.64 -21.05
C LEU A 34 -24.04 8.19 -20.09
N ASP A 35 -25.24 8.65 -20.38
CA ASP A 35 -26.47 8.15 -19.76
C ASP A 35 -26.70 6.68 -20.17
N ALA A 36 -26.49 5.75 -19.22
CA ALA A 36 -26.78 4.34 -19.43
C ALA A 36 -28.19 4.01 -18.99
N GLN A 37 -29.05 3.69 -19.95
CA GLN A 37 -30.36 3.14 -19.71
C GLN A 37 -30.27 1.78 -19.02
N VAL A 38 -30.97 1.65 -17.90
CA VAL A 38 -31.07 0.44 -17.08
C VAL A 38 -32.04 -0.54 -17.71
N GLY A 39 -31.54 -1.57 -18.35
CA GLY A 39 -32.29 -2.73 -18.79
C GLY A 39 -32.30 -3.84 -17.75
N ASN A 40 -33.44 -4.40 -17.43
CA ASN A 40 -33.64 -5.50 -16.48
C ASN A 40 -33.10 -6.84 -17.05
N THR A 41 -31.82 -7.12 -16.83
CA THR A 41 -31.16 -8.41 -17.14
C THR A 41 -30.80 -9.13 -15.81
N PRO A 42 -30.66 -10.48 -15.75
CA PRO A 42 -30.32 -11.23 -14.52
C PRO A 42 -28.95 -10.94 -13.90
N GLY A 43 -28.41 -9.78 -14.11
CA GLY A 43 -27.22 -9.18 -13.48
C GLY A 43 -27.53 -7.85 -12.80
N SER A 44 -28.77 -7.36 -12.83
CA SER A 44 -29.15 -6.02 -12.38
C SER A 44 -28.82 -5.77 -10.89
N GLY A 45 -28.94 -6.79 -10.05
CA GLY A 45 -28.64 -6.69 -8.62
C GLY A 45 -27.17 -6.41 -8.35
N PHE A 46 -26.25 -7.12 -8.99
CA PHE A 46 -24.82 -6.94 -8.81
C PHE A 46 -24.33 -5.58 -9.33
N THR A 47 -24.77 -5.17 -10.50
CA THR A 47 -24.45 -3.84 -11.07
C THR A 47 -24.93 -2.71 -10.15
N THR A 48 -26.12 -2.86 -9.54
CA THR A 48 -26.63 -1.90 -8.57
C THR A 48 -25.76 -1.81 -7.32
N ILE A 49 -25.27 -2.96 -6.82
CA ILE A 49 -24.36 -3.03 -5.65
C ILE A 49 -23.04 -2.32 -5.99
N ILE A 50 -22.45 -2.60 -7.15
CA ILE A 50 -21.23 -1.92 -7.60
C ILE A 50 -21.45 -0.41 -7.71
N GLY A 51 -22.56 0.04 -8.32
CA GLY A 51 -22.92 1.45 -8.40
C GLY A 51 -23.09 2.12 -7.02
N SER A 52 -23.64 1.39 -6.04
CA SER A 52 -23.72 1.89 -4.66
C SER A 52 -22.35 1.98 -3.99
N ALA A 53 -21.49 1.00 -4.23
CA ALA A 53 -20.12 1.01 -3.74
C ALA A 53 -19.27 2.13 -4.36
N MET A 54 -19.47 2.44 -5.64
CA MET A 54 -18.84 3.59 -6.29
C MET A 54 -19.24 4.91 -5.61
N ARG A 55 -20.51 5.12 -5.34
CA ARG A 55 -20.98 6.32 -4.60
C ARG A 55 -20.41 6.37 -3.18
N TYR A 56 -20.36 5.22 -2.50
CA TYR A 56 -19.75 5.13 -1.19
C TYR A 56 -18.28 5.56 -1.23
N VAL A 57 -17.50 5.09 -2.20
CA VAL A 57 -16.06 5.40 -2.31
C VAL A 57 -15.80 6.87 -2.60
N MET A 58 -16.61 7.53 -3.43
CA MET A 58 -16.53 8.97 -3.66
C MET A 58 -16.70 9.76 -2.36
N ASN A 59 -17.71 9.41 -1.55
CA ASN A 59 -17.94 10.05 -0.26
C ASN A 59 -16.85 9.68 0.76
N TYR A 60 -16.33 8.46 0.69
CA TYR A 60 -15.28 7.96 1.56
C TYR A 60 -13.99 8.76 1.38
N GLU A 61 -13.56 8.96 0.15
CA GLU A 61 -12.35 9.71 -0.17
C GLU A 61 -12.36 11.10 0.46
N GLN A 62 -13.46 11.85 0.30
CA GLN A 62 -13.60 13.19 0.85
C GLN A 62 -13.52 13.22 2.38
N LYS A 63 -14.14 12.24 3.06
CA LYS A 63 -14.15 12.18 4.53
C LYS A 63 -12.84 11.70 5.10
N PHE A 64 -12.24 10.67 4.51
CA PHE A 64 -11.00 10.05 5.01
C PHE A 64 -9.79 10.97 4.89
N SER A 65 -9.77 11.83 3.89
CA SER A 65 -8.71 12.82 3.70
C SER A 65 -8.56 13.84 4.84
N LEU A 66 -9.57 13.94 5.68
CA LEU A 66 -9.57 14.81 6.87
C LEU A 66 -9.20 14.05 8.15
N LEU A 67 -8.77 12.79 8.03
CA LEU A 67 -8.46 11.93 9.16
C LEU A 67 -6.97 11.60 9.23
N VAL A 68 -6.51 11.45 10.47
CA VAL A 68 -5.20 10.88 10.80
C VAL A 68 -5.44 9.65 11.66
N ALA A 69 -4.79 8.55 11.33
CA ALA A 69 -4.78 7.33 12.12
C ALA A 69 -3.37 7.06 12.66
N GLU A 70 -3.25 6.62 13.90
CA GLU A 70 -1.99 6.07 14.39
C GLU A 70 -1.82 4.65 13.86
N GLU A 71 -0.73 4.41 13.12
CA GLU A 71 -0.40 3.11 12.54
C GLU A 71 0.71 2.45 13.36
N THR A 72 0.49 1.21 13.78
CA THR A 72 1.53 0.31 14.29
C THR A 72 1.80 -0.75 13.24
N TYR A 73 2.97 -0.72 12.62
CA TYR A 73 3.36 -1.59 11.52
C TYR A 73 4.42 -2.58 11.96
N VAL A 74 4.04 -3.85 12.08
CA VAL A 74 4.91 -4.97 12.43
C VAL A 74 5.32 -5.68 11.15
N GLN A 75 6.62 -5.85 10.94
CA GLN A 75 7.19 -6.52 9.78
C GLN A 75 8.06 -7.70 10.25
N GLU A 76 7.93 -8.82 9.58
CA GLU A 76 8.73 -10.03 9.80
C GLU A 76 9.32 -10.47 8.46
N LEU A 77 10.64 -10.55 8.41
CA LEU A 77 11.39 -11.00 7.25
C LEU A 77 11.99 -12.37 7.55
N GLN A 78 11.64 -13.35 6.73
CA GLN A 78 12.24 -14.68 6.73
C GLN A 78 13.18 -14.81 5.54
N ARG A 79 14.44 -15.19 5.80
CA ARG A 79 15.42 -15.55 4.79
C ARG A 79 15.75 -17.02 4.90
N PRO A 80 15.61 -17.81 3.84
CA PRO A 80 16.16 -19.16 3.84
C PRO A 80 17.68 -19.10 4.00
N PRO A 81 18.30 -20.17 4.52
CA PRO A 81 19.75 -20.26 4.61
C PRO A 81 20.37 -20.17 3.21
N ASN A 82 21.44 -19.41 3.06
CA ASN A 82 22.19 -19.41 1.80
C ASN A 82 22.70 -20.83 1.50
N PRO A 83 22.59 -21.31 0.25
CA PRO A 83 23.15 -22.62 -0.10
C PRO A 83 24.64 -22.80 0.23
N GLY A 84 25.40 -21.69 0.32
CA GLY A 84 26.80 -21.65 0.71
C GLY A 84 27.07 -21.72 2.22
N ASP A 85 26.10 -21.33 3.07
CA ASP A 85 26.29 -21.32 4.53
C ASP A 85 26.36 -22.74 5.12
N ASN A 86 25.83 -23.73 4.42
CA ASN A 86 25.88 -25.14 4.82
C ASN A 86 27.27 -25.78 4.66
N LEU A 87 28.19 -25.13 3.94
CA LEU A 87 29.54 -25.65 3.70
C LEU A 87 30.55 -25.23 4.75
N SER A 88 30.30 -24.13 5.48
CA SER A 88 31.24 -23.58 6.44
C SER A 88 30.98 -23.95 7.91
N GLN A 89 29.85 -24.60 8.25
CA GLN A 89 29.53 -25.03 9.62
C GLN A 89 29.39 -26.55 9.74
N ARG A 90 30.38 -27.32 9.26
CA ARG A 90 30.57 -28.69 9.70
C ARG A 90 31.19 -28.69 11.10
N ASN A 91 30.34 -28.55 12.11
CA ASN A 91 30.78 -28.90 13.47
C ASN A 91 30.93 -30.42 13.56
N PRO A 92 32.02 -30.96 14.14
CA PRO A 92 32.23 -32.39 14.31
C PRO A 92 31.20 -33.11 15.19
N GLY A 93 30.22 -32.40 15.74
CA GLY A 93 29.21 -32.89 16.67
C GLY A 93 27.79 -33.02 16.13
N GLY A 94 27.59 -33.08 14.83
CA GLY A 94 26.40 -33.61 14.18
C GLY A 94 25.06 -32.98 14.58
N GLY A 95 24.85 -31.70 14.32
CA GLY A 95 23.53 -31.07 14.34
C GLY A 95 23.41 -30.10 13.17
N MET A 96 22.65 -30.48 12.12
CA MET A 96 22.25 -29.54 11.06
C MET A 96 21.33 -28.46 11.67
N ARG A 97 21.86 -27.28 11.97
CA ARG A 97 21.02 -26.09 12.14
C ARG A 97 20.77 -25.50 10.75
N ALA A 98 19.57 -25.73 10.22
CA ALA A 98 19.06 -24.97 9.07
C ALA A 98 18.92 -23.50 9.54
N GLY A 99 19.96 -22.68 9.31
CA GLY A 99 20.07 -21.32 9.82
C GLY A 99 19.39 -20.30 8.91
N GLY A 100 18.05 -20.35 8.77
CA GLY A 100 17.32 -19.21 8.23
C GLY A 100 17.37 -18.04 9.23
N THR A 101 17.52 -16.81 8.75
CA THR A 101 17.46 -15.61 9.62
C THR A 101 16.04 -15.05 9.61
N MET A 102 15.52 -14.74 10.81
CA MET A 102 14.27 -14.04 10.99
C MET A 102 14.55 -12.67 11.60
N GLU A 103 14.11 -11.60 10.93
CA GLU A 103 14.21 -10.24 11.44
C GLU A 103 12.81 -9.69 11.65
N ARG A 104 12.58 -9.07 12.81
CA ARG A 104 11.31 -8.40 13.14
C ARG A 104 11.55 -6.92 13.37
N ARG A 105 10.64 -6.07 12.85
CA ARG A 105 10.67 -4.62 13.02
C ARG A 105 9.29 -4.08 13.32
N ILE A 106 9.22 -3.18 14.28
CA ILE A 106 8.00 -2.44 14.61
C ILE A 106 8.26 -0.97 14.27
N ILE A 107 7.32 -0.38 13.55
CA ILE A 107 7.31 1.03 13.18
C ILE A 107 5.99 1.61 13.67
N ARG A 108 6.03 2.81 14.28
CA ARG A 108 4.83 3.59 14.59
C ARG A 108 4.86 4.89 13.82
N SER A 109 3.71 5.21 13.21
CA SER A 109 3.55 6.39 12.36
C SER A 109 2.16 6.99 12.49
N ASP A 110 2.03 8.28 12.20
CA ASP A 110 0.74 8.86 11.83
C ASP A 110 0.52 8.59 10.34
N PHE A 111 -0.61 7.95 10.02
CA PHE A 111 -1.04 7.68 8.65
C PHE A 111 -2.15 8.66 8.26
N LEU A 112 -2.00 9.30 7.11
CA LEU A 112 -3.00 10.21 6.54
C LEU A 112 -2.99 10.15 5.02
N LEU A 113 -4.12 10.52 4.41
CA LEU A 113 -4.21 10.80 2.99
C LEU A 113 -4.12 12.31 2.79
N VAL A 114 -3.16 12.74 1.99
CA VAL A 114 -2.95 14.15 1.66
C VAL A 114 -3.45 14.41 0.26
N GLN A 115 -4.37 15.39 0.12
CA GLN A 115 -4.79 15.87 -1.19
C GLN A 115 -3.68 16.75 -1.78
N LEU A 116 -3.30 16.43 -3.00
CA LEU A 116 -2.27 17.13 -3.76
C LEU A 116 -2.94 17.90 -4.90
N GLY A 117 -2.93 19.24 -4.80
CA GLY A 117 -3.47 20.12 -5.83
C GLY A 117 -4.94 20.52 -5.64
N GLY A 118 -5.39 21.52 -6.45
CA GLY A 118 -6.78 21.93 -6.54
C GLY A 118 -7.60 20.93 -7.38
N ASP A 119 -8.92 20.93 -7.21
CA ASP A 119 -9.92 20.23 -8.03
C ASP A 119 -9.70 18.71 -8.27
N GLY A 120 -9.14 18.00 -7.29
CA GLY A 120 -9.16 16.54 -7.29
C GLY A 120 -7.99 15.86 -7.99
N GLU A 121 -6.86 16.50 -8.12
CA GLU A 121 -5.63 15.89 -8.62
C GLU A 121 -4.97 14.98 -7.57
N GLY A 122 -5.60 13.83 -7.31
CA GLY A 122 -4.95 12.71 -6.62
C GLY A 122 -4.78 12.87 -5.11
N TRP A 123 -4.78 11.72 -4.46
CA TRP A 123 -4.50 11.57 -3.03
C TRP A 123 -3.19 10.80 -2.86
N MET A 124 -2.34 11.24 -1.95
CA MET A 124 -1.12 10.54 -1.62
C MET A 124 -1.15 10.05 -0.18
N PRO A 125 -0.86 8.78 0.08
CA PRO A 125 -0.68 8.27 1.43
C PRO A 125 0.61 8.86 2.01
N PHE A 126 0.51 9.31 3.24
CA PHE A 126 1.61 9.86 3.98
C PHE A 126 1.76 9.12 5.31
N ARG A 127 2.97 8.67 5.62
CA ARG A 127 3.33 8.06 6.91
C ARG A 127 4.38 8.90 7.60
N ASP A 128 3.99 9.59 8.64
CA ASP A 128 4.94 10.29 9.51
C ASP A 128 5.45 9.37 10.60
N VAL A 129 6.56 8.69 10.32
CA VAL A 129 7.18 7.74 11.26
C VAL A 129 7.74 8.49 12.45
N PHE A 130 7.29 8.15 13.65
CA PHE A 130 7.74 8.76 14.90
C PHE A 130 8.48 7.79 15.83
N GLU A 131 8.40 6.47 15.58
CA GLU A 131 9.11 5.48 16.37
C GLU A 131 9.51 4.26 15.50
N VAL A 132 10.73 3.77 15.68
CA VAL A 132 11.23 2.55 15.04
C VAL A 132 11.94 1.69 16.10
N LYS A 133 11.46 0.45 16.28
CA LYS A 133 12.01 -0.50 17.30
C LYS A 133 12.05 0.11 18.71
N GLY A 134 11.07 0.92 19.11
CA GLY A 134 11.02 1.61 20.39
C GLY A 134 11.84 2.90 20.48
N ALA A 135 12.66 3.21 19.48
CA ALA A 135 13.44 4.45 19.44
C ALA A 135 12.67 5.56 18.72
N LYS A 136 12.54 6.73 19.36
CA LYS A 136 11.90 7.90 18.74
C LYS A 136 12.72 8.41 17.56
N VAL A 137 12.02 8.73 16.47
CA VAL A 137 12.59 9.40 15.30
C VAL A 137 12.64 10.91 15.59
N ARG A 138 13.82 11.52 15.43
CA ARG A 138 14.03 12.97 15.64
C ARG A 138 13.34 13.79 14.53
N ASP A 139 13.07 15.05 14.82
CA ASP A 139 12.58 16.09 13.90
C ASP A 139 11.12 15.91 13.38
N ARG A 140 10.27 15.24 14.17
CA ARG A 140 8.87 14.99 13.83
C ARG A 140 8.04 16.28 13.69
N ASP A 141 8.13 17.17 14.69
CA ASP A 141 7.19 18.29 14.83
C ASP A 141 7.29 19.31 13.69
N GLU A 142 8.45 19.45 13.07
CA GLU A 142 8.65 20.32 11.92
C GLU A 142 8.20 19.71 10.58
N ARG A 143 8.09 18.39 10.49
CA ARG A 143 7.88 17.70 9.21
C ARG A 143 6.48 17.90 8.66
N LEU A 144 5.47 17.66 9.50
CA LEU A 144 4.07 17.87 9.13
C LEU A 144 3.78 19.35 8.85
N LEU A 145 4.29 20.25 9.68
CA LEU A 145 4.14 21.69 9.47
C LEU A 145 4.74 22.13 8.13
N LYS A 146 5.94 21.67 7.80
CA LYS A 146 6.61 21.99 6.51
C LYS A 146 5.86 21.47 5.29
N LEU A 147 5.13 20.34 5.43
CA LEU A 147 4.34 19.78 4.34
C LEU A 147 3.10 20.65 4.03
N PHE A 148 2.48 21.26 5.05
CA PHE A 148 1.22 21.99 4.90
C PHE A 148 1.40 23.50 4.72
N GLN A 149 2.60 24.06 4.95
CA GLN A 149 2.88 25.49 4.86
C GLN A 149 3.22 26.01 3.47
N ARG A 150 3.28 25.17 2.42
CA ARG A 150 3.79 25.57 1.10
C ARG A 150 2.86 25.28 -0.07
N ASP A 151 3.18 25.91 -1.20
CA ASP A 151 2.48 25.87 -2.48
C ASP A 151 2.33 24.45 -3.05
N ASP A 152 1.28 24.19 -3.82
CA ASP A 152 0.82 22.84 -4.21
C ASP A 152 1.87 22.01 -4.97
N LYS A 153 2.67 22.60 -5.87
CA LYS A 153 3.73 21.87 -6.61
C LYS A 153 4.87 21.38 -5.71
N GLU A 154 5.34 22.23 -4.79
CA GLU A 154 6.40 21.85 -3.86
C GLU A 154 5.90 20.82 -2.83
N ARG A 155 4.60 20.82 -2.53
CA ARG A 155 3.96 19.87 -1.62
C ARG A 155 4.05 18.44 -2.15
N PHE A 156 3.79 18.24 -3.46
CA PHE A 156 3.90 16.95 -4.12
C PHE A 156 5.32 16.38 -4.07
N GLU A 157 6.32 17.16 -4.52
CA GLU A 157 7.70 16.69 -4.51
C GLU A 157 8.22 16.37 -3.12
N LYS A 158 7.80 17.15 -2.12
CA LYS A 158 8.17 16.89 -0.72
C LYS A 158 7.49 15.65 -0.15
N ALA A 159 6.20 15.48 -0.42
CA ALA A 159 5.47 14.31 0.01
C ALA A 159 6.03 13.04 -0.64
N ALA A 160 6.43 13.08 -1.93
CA ALA A 160 7.10 11.98 -2.61
C ALA A 160 8.46 11.65 -1.98
N ARG A 161 9.31 12.65 -1.74
CA ARG A 161 10.61 12.46 -1.04
C ARG A 161 10.42 11.90 0.36
N PHE A 162 9.36 12.30 1.03
CA PHE A 162 9.02 11.80 2.36
C PHE A 162 8.58 10.33 2.34
N SER A 163 7.79 9.93 1.34
CA SER A 163 7.42 8.53 1.13
C SER A 163 8.66 7.66 0.90
N ASP A 164 9.62 8.15 0.11
CA ASP A 164 10.91 7.48 -0.11
C ASP A 164 11.74 7.40 1.18
N ASP A 165 11.76 8.46 1.99
CA ASP A 165 12.46 8.48 3.27
C ASP A 165 11.87 7.49 4.29
N THR A 166 10.56 7.27 4.29
CA THR A 166 9.91 6.29 5.17
C THR A 166 10.13 4.85 4.68
N ALA A 167 10.30 4.64 3.38
CA ALA A 167 10.58 3.33 2.79
C ALA A 167 11.90 2.72 3.29
N LYS A 168 12.86 3.53 3.77
CA LYS A 168 14.12 3.03 4.39
C LYS A 168 13.90 2.19 5.65
N TYR A 169 12.76 2.35 6.32
CA TYR A 169 12.42 1.57 7.50
C TYR A 169 11.83 0.20 7.17
N ASN A 170 11.50 -0.08 5.91
CA ASN A 170 10.98 -1.37 5.50
C ASN A 170 12.06 -2.46 5.55
N LEU A 171 11.68 -3.66 6.00
CA LEU A 171 12.53 -4.85 5.95
C LEU A 171 12.56 -5.44 4.54
N GLY A 172 13.70 -6.08 4.19
CA GLY A 172 13.87 -6.77 2.91
C GLY A 172 14.08 -5.83 1.72
N ASN A 173 14.15 -6.43 0.53
CA ASN A 173 14.47 -5.74 -0.72
C ASN A 173 13.23 -5.51 -1.61
N VAL A 174 12.03 -5.80 -1.11
CA VAL A 174 10.78 -5.56 -1.84
C VAL A 174 10.36 -4.11 -1.65
N ALA A 175 10.19 -3.40 -2.76
CA ALA A 175 9.59 -2.06 -2.74
C ALA A 175 8.09 -2.20 -2.43
N ARG A 176 7.63 -1.56 -1.33
CA ARG A 176 6.24 -1.61 -0.87
C ARG A 176 5.59 -0.26 -1.10
N THR A 177 5.12 -0.06 -2.32
CA THR A 177 4.46 1.19 -2.75
C THR A 177 2.93 1.05 -2.83
N ILE A 178 2.43 -0.18 -2.72
CA ILE A 178 0.99 -0.50 -2.80
C ILE A 178 0.35 -0.84 -1.45
N ASN A 179 1.10 -0.73 -0.36
CA ASN A 179 0.62 -0.99 1.00
C ASN A 179 -0.16 0.23 1.56
N ILE A 180 -1.21 0.58 0.85
CA ILE A 180 -2.12 1.67 1.18
C ILE A 180 -3.46 1.03 1.56
N PRO A 181 -3.98 1.25 2.80
CA PRO A 181 -5.16 0.53 3.27
C PRO A 181 -6.42 0.81 2.45
N THR A 182 -6.48 1.93 1.76
CA THR A 182 -7.63 2.30 0.92
C THR A 182 -7.46 1.96 -0.56
N LEU A 183 -6.30 1.46 -1.00
CA LEU A 183 -5.97 1.34 -2.43
C LEU A 183 -6.98 0.49 -3.20
N ALA A 184 -7.25 -0.74 -2.74
CA ALA A 184 -8.16 -1.65 -3.46
C ALA A 184 -9.60 -1.11 -3.51
N MET A 185 -10.05 -0.42 -2.47
CA MET A 185 -11.35 0.24 -2.45
C MET A 185 -11.44 1.36 -3.50
N MET A 186 -10.33 2.08 -3.73
CA MET A 186 -10.28 3.17 -4.72
C MET A 186 -10.45 2.69 -6.16
N PHE A 187 -10.34 1.40 -6.47
CA PHE A 187 -10.62 0.86 -7.80
C PHE A 187 -12.09 0.95 -8.19
N LEU A 188 -12.98 1.16 -7.22
CA LEU A 188 -14.38 1.50 -7.44
C LEU A 188 -14.60 2.99 -7.79
N HIS A 189 -13.58 3.85 -7.62
CA HIS A 189 -13.74 5.28 -7.91
C HIS A 189 -13.99 5.52 -9.41
N PRO A 190 -14.96 6.38 -9.82
CA PRO A 190 -15.32 6.62 -11.23
C PRO A 190 -14.16 7.00 -12.14
N ARG A 191 -13.10 7.60 -11.60
CA ARG A 191 -11.89 7.97 -12.36
C ARG A 191 -11.07 6.79 -12.86
N VAL A 192 -11.22 5.62 -12.25
CA VAL A 192 -10.37 4.44 -12.53
C VAL A 192 -11.14 3.15 -12.71
N ASN A 193 -12.42 3.08 -12.32
CA ASN A 193 -13.20 1.85 -12.33
C ASN A 193 -13.32 1.21 -13.72
N GLU A 194 -13.34 2.00 -14.80
CA GLU A 194 -13.37 1.50 -16.18
C GLU A 194 -12.13 0.68 -16.56
N ARG A 195 -11.05 0.79 -15.78
CA ARG A 195 -9.84 -0.02 -15.96
C ARG A 195 -9.99 -1.44 -15.44
N PHE A 196 -11.04 -1.69 -14.63
CA PHE A 196 -11.28 -2.94 -13.91
C PHE A 196 -12.53 -3.65 -14.42
N GLU A 197 -12.43 -4.95 -14.54
CA GLU A 197 -13.59 -5.84 -14.71
C GLU A 197 -14.00 -6.34 -13.33
N PHE A 198 -15.29 -6.21 -13.00
CA PHE A 198 -15.87 -6.70 -11.76
C PHE A 198 -16.69 -7.95 -12.01
N THR A 199 -16.55 -8.98 -11.18
CA THR A 199 -17.26 -10.25 -11.25
C THR A 199 -17.99 -10.53 -9.94
N ASP A 200 -19.20 -11.08 -10.05
CA ASP A 200 -19.98 -11.50 -8.90
C ASP A 200 -19.49 -12.86 -8.40
N GLU A 201 -18.97 -12.90 -7.17
CA GLU A 201 -18.50 -14.13 -6.54
C GLU A 201 -19.45 -14.65 -5.43
N GLY A 202 -20.70 -14.14 -5.39
CA GLY A 202 -21.73 -14.57 -4.45
C GLY A 202 -21.66 -13.83 -3.10
N GLU A 203 -22.27 -14.45 -2.11
CA GLU A 203 -22.41 -13.87 -0.77
C GLU A 203 -21.48 -14.56 0.23
N GLU A 204 -21.04 -13.79 1.24
CA GLU A 204 -20.26 -14.28 2.36
C GLU A 204 -20.72 -13.59 3.65
N THR A 205 -20.86 -14.35 4.74
CA THR A 205 -21.21 -13.79 6.04
C THR A 205 -19.95 -13.51 6.84
N ILE A 206 -19.72 -12.23 7.20
CA ILE A 206 -18.62 -11.78 8.03
C ILE A 206 -19.20 -11.01 9.23
N ASP A 207 -18.84 -11.40 10.43
CA ASP A 207 -19.32 -10.80 11.69
C ASP A 207 -20.85 -10.66 11.73
N GLY A 208 -21.58 -11.69 11.27
CA GLY A 208 -23.04 -11.74 11.23
C GLY A 208 -23.71 -10.88 10.14
N ARG A 209 -22.94 -10.26 9.26
CA ARG A 209 -23.44 -9.47 8.13
C ARG A 209 -23.29 -10.23 6.82
N VAL A 210 -24.36 -10.32 6.05
CA VAL A 210 -24.31 -10.88 4.68
C VAL A 210 -23.78 -9.80 3.74
N LEU A 211 -22.65 -10.10 3.11
CA LEU A 211 -21.93 -9.19 2.21
C LEU A 211 -21.86 -9.79 0.82
N ARG A 212 -21.90 -8.94 -0.22
CA ARG A 212 -21.64 -9.38 -1.60
C ARG A 212 -20.15 -9.35 -1.85
N ARG A 213 -19.60 -10.47 -2.29
CA ARG A 213 -18.21 -10.57 -2.68
C ARG A 213 -18.08 -10.27 -4.18
N ALA A 214 -17.35 -9.22 -4.49
CA ALA A 214 -17.03 -8.78 -5.83
C ALA A 214 -15.56 -9.05 -6.13
N GLY A 215 -15.27 -9.93 -7.08
CA GLY A 215 -13.93 -10.09 -7.64
C GLY A 215 -13.62 -8.91 -8.57
N TYR A 216 -12.34 -8.52 -8.67
CA TYR A 216 -11.90 -7.53 -9.65
C TYR A 216 -10.58 -7.91 -10.31
N ARG A 217 -10.39 -7.45 -11.57
CA ARG A 217 -9.16 -7.62 -12.34
C ARG A 217 -8.91 -6.36 -13.18
N GLU A 218 -7.68 -5.83 -13.12
CA GLU A 218 -7.27 -4.73 -13.99
C GLU A 218 -7.07 -5.22 -15.43
N ALA A 219 -7.94 -4.76 -16.33
CA ALA A 219 -7.94 -5.15 -17.74
C ALA A 219 -7.20 -4.14 -18.62
N ALA A 220 -7.25 -2.84 -18.27
CA ALA A 220 -6.64 -1.78 -19.06
C ALA A 220 -5.11 -1.82 -19.06
N ARG A 221 -4.53 -1.35 -20.17
CA ARG A 221 -3.09 -1.14 -20.34
C ARG A 221 -2.81 0.28 -20.82
N PRO A 222 -1.70 0.89 -20.39
CA PRO A 222 -0.77 0.44 -19.36
C PRO A 222 -1.46 0.33 -17.99
N THR A 223 -0.96 -0.56 -17.09
CA THR A 223 -1.53 -0.73 -15.75
C THR A 223 -1.29 0.48 -14.86
N LEU A 224 -2.15 0.68 -13.85
CA LEU A 224 -1.98 1.73 -12.83
C LEU A 224 -0.64 1.61 -12.11
N ILE A 225 -0.23 0.37 -11.86
CA ILE A 225 0.97 0.07 -11.11
C ILE A 225 2.00 -0.58 -12.02
N LYS A 226 3.24 -0.14 -11.87
CA LYS A 226 4.37 -0.69 -12.62
C LYS A 226 5.40 -1.26 -11.67
N THR A 227 6.11 -2.28 -12.13
CA THR A 227 7.28 -2.80 -11.43
C THR A 227 8.40 -1.74 -11.41
N THR A 228 9.41 -1.94 -10.56
CA THR A 228 10.63 -1.10 -10.52
C THR A 228 11.38 -1.05 -11.86
N ARG A 229 11.09 -1.99 -12.77
CA ARG A 229 11.64 -2.03 -14.14
C ARG A 229 10.70 -1.44 -15.18
N GLY A 230 9.62 -0.74 -14.77
CA GLY A 230 8.66 -0.09 -15.67
C GLY A 230 7.68 -1.03 -16.37
N ARG A 231 7.67 -2.34 -16.04
CA ARG A 231 6.73 -3.30 -16.63
C ARG A 231 5.36 -3.17 -15.97
N ASP A 232 4.32 -3.44 -16.73
CA ASP A 232 2.95 -3.50 -16.24
C ASP A 232 2.79 -4.56 -15.15
N LEU A 233 2.11 -4.18 -14.06
CA LEU A 233 1.77 -5.04 -12.94
C LEU A 233 0.25 -4.99 -12.73
N ALA A 234 -0.45 -5.93 -13.36
CA ALA A 234 -1.91 -5.99 -13.23
C ALA A 234 -2.32 -6.43 -11.83
N LEU A 235 -3.34 -5.76 -11.32
CA LEU A 235 -3.91 -6.02 -10.00
C LEU A 235 -5.17 -6.87 -10.12
N THR A 236 -5.33 -7.78 -9.17
CA THR A 236 -6.55 -8.57 -8.96
C THR A 236 -6.92 -8.57 -7.48
N GLY A 237 -8.13 -8.96 -7.15
CA GLY A 237 -8.53 -9.10 -5.75
C GLY A 237 -10.02 -9.21 -5.56
N ARG A 238 -10.47 -8.88 -4.35
CA ARG A 238 -11.85 -9.00 -3.92
C ARG A 238 -12.25 -7.82 -3.05
N LEU A 239 -13.54 -7.50 -3.10
CA LEU A 239 -14.20 -6.50 -2.28
C LEU A 239 -15.41 -7.14 -1.62
N TRP A 240 -15.58 -6.96 -0.31
CA TRP A 240 -16.76 -7.37 0.43
C TRP A 240 -17.62 -6.14 0.69
N ILE A 241 -18.77 -6.11 0.04
CA ILE A 241 -19.63 -4.95 -0.07
C ILE A 241 -20.97 -5.24 0.63
N ASP A 242 -21.39 -4.35 1.50
CA ASP A 242 -22.75 -4.36 2.03
C ASP A 242 -23.75 -4.06 0.89
N PRO A 243 -24.64 -4.99 0.56
CA PRO A 243 -25.51 -4.85 -0.62
C PRO A 243 -26.52 -3.70 -0.52
N PHE A 244 -26.83 -3.24 0.69
CA PHE A 244 -27.82 -2.18 0.94
C PHE A 244 -27.19 -0.78 0.92
N THR A 245 -25.99 -0.64 1.48
CA THR A 245 -25.33 0.67 1.68
C THR A 245 -24.20 0.94 0.71
N GLY A 246 -23.69 -0.10 0.02
CA GLY A 246 -22.47 -0.02 -0.79
C GLY A 246 -21.19 0.06 0.03
N THR A 247 -21.27 -0.04 1.37
CA THR A 247 -20.11 0.04 2.25
C THR A 247 -19.14 -1.10 1.98
N VAL A 248 -17.88 -0.79 1.75
CA VAL A 248 -16.80 -1.77 1.64
C VAL A 248 -16.25 -2.06 3.03
N VAL A 249 -16.36 -3.30 3.48
CA VAL A 249 -15.96 -3.72 4.85
C VAL A 249 -14.65 -4.49 4.89
N LYS A 250 -14.26 -5.07 3.74
CA LYS A 250 -13.00 -5.79 3.59
C LYS A 250 -12.52 -5.71 2.15
N THR A 251 -11.23 -5.65 1.95
CA THR A 251 -10.62 -5.69 0.61
C THR A 251 -9.47 -6.68 0.58
N GLU A 252 -9.24 -7.28 -0.57
CA GLU A 252 -8.08 -8.09 -0.89
C GLU A 252 -7.47 -7.56 -2.18
N LEU A 253 -6.15 -7.42 -2.23
CA LEU A 253 -5.37 -7.02 -3.39
C LEU A 253 -4.26 -8.02 -3.62
N ASN A 254 -4.15 -8.51 -4.84
CA ASN A 254 -3.09 -9.40 -5.27
C ASN A 254 -2.35 -8.78 -6.46
N ALA A 255 -1.03 -8.88 -6.41
CA ALA A 255 -0.15 -8.50 -7.49
C ALA A 255 0.93 -9.57 -7.67
N ALA A 256 1.19 -9.95 -8.91
CA ALA A 256 2.23 -10.94 -9.21
C ALA A 256 2.97 -10.57 -10.49
N ASP A 257 4.29 -10.61 -10.40
CA ASP A 257 5.19 -10.61 -11.55
C ASP A 257 6.24 -11.74 -11.38
N PRO A 258 7.09 -12.01 -12.39
CA PRO A 258 8.13 -13.02 -12.24
C PRO A 258 9.11 -12.79 -11.09
N ALA A 259 9.20 -11.57 -10.53
CA ALA A 259 10.14 -11.24 -9.47
C ALA A 259 9.52 -11.22 -8.07
N VAL A 260 8.20 -10.95 -7.95
CA VAL A 260 7.54 -10.84 -6.63
C VAL A 260 6.05 -11.20 -6.71
N ARG A 261 5.55 -11.86 -5.68
CA ARG A 261 4.12 -12.03 -5.40
C ARG A 261 3.77 -11.20 -4.17
N CYS A 262 2.62 -10.54 -4.22
CA CYS A 262 2.11 -9.74 -3.12
C CYS A 262 0.63 -10.05 -2.91
N ALA A 263 0.23 -10.15 -1.65
CA ALA A 263 -1.17 -10.19 -1.23
C ALA A 263 -1.35 -9.20 -0.06
N ILE A 264 -2.39 -8.36 -0.14
CA ILE A 264 -2.73 -7.38 0.90
C ILE A 264 -4.21 -7.54 1.21
N THR A 265 -4.55 -7.72 2.49
CA THR A 265 -5.94 -7.75 2.96
C THR A 265 -6.16 -6.61 3.94
N VAL A 266 -7.25 -5.87 3.78
CA VAL A 266 -7.61 -4.78 4.69
C VAL A 266 -9.01 -5.01 5.25
N THR A 267 -9.13 -4.87 6.56
CA THR A 267 -10.41 -4.92 7.28
C THR A 267 -10.78 -3.52 7.75
N PHE A 268 -12.04 -3.13 7.52
CA PHE A 268 -12.60 -1.86 7.95
C PHE A 268 -13.64 -2.11 9.05
N LYS A 269 -13.72 -1.18 10.00
CA LYS A 269 -14.78 -1.15 11.02
C LYS A 269 -15.36 0.24 11.14
N ARG A 270 -16.63 0.31 11.56
CA ARG A 270 -17.28 1.60 11.85
C ARG A 270 -16.73 2.14 13.17
N ASP A 271 -16.16 3.32 13.12
CA ASP A 271 -15.84 4.10 14.30
C ASP A 271 -17.09 4.85 14.75
N ALA A 272 -17.54 4.59 15.98
CA ALA A 272 -18.79 5.15 16.49
C ALA A 272 -18.69 6.67 16.77
N ALA A 273 -17.52 7.18 17.12
CA ALA A 273 -17.32 8.60 17.43
C ALA A 273 -17.28 9.45 16.15
N LEU A 274 -16.74 8.91 15.08
CA LEU A 274 -16.66 9.57 13.77
C LEU A 274 -17.89 9.32 12.89
N ASP A 275 -18.70 8.32 13.25
CA ASP A 275 -19.78 7.78 12.40
C ASP A 275 -19.28 7.45 10.99
N PHE A 276 -18.12 6.80 10.92
CA PHE A 276 -17.41 6.56 9.68
C PHE A 276 -16.65 5.21 9.71
N TRP A 277 -16.53 4.55 8.56
CA TRP A 277 -15.73 3.34 8.44
C TRP A 277 -14.25 3.68 8.26
N VAL A 278 -13.40 3.05 9.05
CA VAL A 278 -11.95 3.26 9.03
C VAL A 278 -11.22 1.93 8.90
N PRO A 279 -10.06 1.88 8.25
CA PRO A 279 -9.25 0.69 8.30
C PRO A 279 -8.82 0.43 9.75
N VAL A 280 -8.89 -0.82 10.18
CA VAL A 280 -8.43 -1.23 11.51
C VAL A 280 -7.23 -2.16 11.43
N GLN A 281 -7.10 -2.90 10.34
CA GLN A 281 -5.98 -3.83 10.11
C GLN A 281 -5.70 -3.97 8.62
N MET A 282 -4.42 -4.05 8.28
CA MET A 282 -3.91 -4.41 6.97
C MET A 282 -2.87 -5.50 7.15
N ASP A 283 -3.10 -6.67 6.55
CA ASP A 283 -2.17 -7.79 6.51
C ASP A 283 -1.53 -7.87 5.13
N GLU A 284 -0.22 -8.02 5.10
CA GLU A 284 0.58 -8.02 3.90
C GLU A 284 1.45 -9.27 3.84
N TYR A 285 1.53 -9.85 2.65
CA TYR A 285 2.44 -10.93 2.34
C TYR A 285 3.19 -10.63 1.06
N TYR A 286 4.52 -10.76 1.10
CA TYR A 286 5.39 -10.60 -0.07
C TYR A 286 6.34 -11.77 -0.15
N LYS A 287 6.47 -12.33 -1.36
CA LYS A 287 7.43 -13.41 -1.64
C LYS A 287 8.21 -13.07 -2.89
N ALA A 288 9.52 -12.97 -2.75
CA ALA A 288 10.42 -12.78 -3.89
C ALA A 288 10.51 -14.09 -4.70
N ALA A 289 10.41 -13.99 -6.02
CA ALA A 289 10.35 -15.17 -6.92
C ALA A 289 11.66 -15.97 -6.96
N LEU A 290 12.79 -15.33 -6.68
CA LEU A 290 14.10 -15.99 -6.57
C LEU A 290 14.33 -16.63 -5.19
N GLY A 291 13.24 -16.80 -4.43
CA GLY A 291 13.18 -17.70 -3.28
C GLY A 291 13.85 -17.22 -2.01
N LEU A 292 14.28 -15.97 -1.94
CA LEU A 292 15.18 -15.58 -0.87
C LEU A 292 14.52 -14.82 0.26
N ASP A 293 13.58 -13.93 -0.01
CA ASP A 293 12.96 -13.12 1.04
C ASP A 293 11.44 -13.37 1.07
N GLU A 294 10.93 -13.75 2.23
CA GLU A 294 9.50 -13.81 2.53
C GLU A 294 9.20 -12.78 3.63
N ILE A 295 8.24 -11.91 3.38
CA ILE A 295 7.88 -10.83 4.29
C ILE A 295 6.41 -10.97 4.63
N VAL A 296 6.13 -11.09 5.92
CA VAL A 296 4.80 -10.96 6.50
C VAL A 296 4.76 -9.64 7.27
N ALA A 297 3.72 -8.85 7.06
CA ALA A 297 3.57 -7.63 7.82
C ALA A 297 2.11 -7.38 8.18
N THR A 298 1.90 -6.75 9.34
CA THR A 298 0.59 -6.34 9.82
C THR A 298 0.64 -4.89 10.27
N ALA A 299 -0.20 -4.05 9.69
CA ALA A 299 -0.46 -2.70 10.17
C ALA A 299 -1.79 -2.69 10.93
N THR A 300 -1.81 -2.14 12.13
CA THR A 300 -3.02 -1.87 12.89
C THR A 300 -3.21 -0.37 13.03
N TYR A 301 -4.45 0.09 12.86
CA TYR A 301 -4.82 1.50 12.87
C TYR A 301 -5.65 1.80 14.12
N SER A 302 -5.27 2.85 14.84
CA SER A 302 -5.92 3.28 16.08
C SER A 302 -5.92 4.81 16.18
N ASN A 303 -6.56 5.35 17.23
CA ASN A 303 -6.56 6.78 17.52
C ASN A 303 -6.93 7.64 16.29
N VAL A 304 -7.96 7.19 15.54
CA VAL A 304 -8.41 7.92 14.36
C VAL A 304 -9.03 9.24 14.81
N ARG A 305 -8.53 10.33 14.27
CA ARG A 305 -8.91 11.70 14.64
C ARG A 305 -8.98 12.61 13.43
N ARG A 306 -9.72 13.70 13.54
CA ARG A 306 -9.75 14.72 12.49
C ARG A 306 -8.42 15.46 12.43
N PHE A 307 -7.92 15.65 11.23
CA PHE A 307 -6.77 16.50 10.98
C PHE A 307 -7.25 17.97 10.94
N LEU A 308 -6.84 18.73 11.93
CA LEU A 308 -7.06 20.18 11.95
C LEU A 308 -5.88 20.81 11.20
N LYS A 309 -6.13 21.41 10.04
CA LYS A 309 -5.12 22.25 9.39
C LYS A 309 -4.74 23.35 10.37
N PRO A 310 -3.43 23.62 10.59
CA PRO A 310 -3.03 24.80 11.32
C PRO A 310 -3.67 26.03 10.65
N SER A 311 -4.35 26.87 11.46
CA SER A 311 -4.87 28.15 10.96
C SER A 311 -3.68 28.92 10.40
N ALA A 312 -3.78 29.41 9.16
CA ALA A 312 -2.84 30.40 8.67
C ALA A 312 -3.06 31.67 9.52
N GLU A 313 -2.13 31.96 10.44
CA GLU A 313 -2.04 33.28 11.07
C GLU A 313 -1.42 34.28 10.10
#